data_18621fcedd5e9ef6972c6c1457445121
#
_entry.id   18621fcedd5e9ef6972c6c1457445121
#
_cell.length_a   1.000
_cell.length_b   1.000
_cell.length_c   1.000
_cell.angle_alpha   90.00
_cell.angle_beta   90.00
_cell.angle_gamma   90.00
#
_symmetry.space_group_name_H-M   'P 1'
#
loop_
_entity.id
_entity.type
_entity.pdbx_description
1 polymer ?
#
loop_
_entity_poly.entity_id
_entity_poly.type
_entity_poly.pdbx_seq_one_letter_code
_entity_poly.pdbx_strand_id
1 'polypeptide(L)'
;MKTKILILSIVLGFAAFSCKQKNAPVLSESPQAEAAAPAPDYPKMIIAKAFVKPGKEADFINAAKSIIENSNKEEGCLGYMLYQDPYEKTNFIFVEKYKNQAAIDFHFAAPYFSEFGTVTEALFSKPLEIKIIDIAAEQ
;
A
#
# COMPACT_ATOMS: atom_id res chain seq x y z
N MET A 1 -15.15 48.69 14.70
CA MET A 1 -14.57 49.78 13.93
C MET A 1 -14.61 49.38 12.46
N LYS A 2 -15.30 50.16 11.64
CA LYS A 2 -15.60 49.88 10.24
C LYS A 2 -14.53 50.54 9.37
N THR A 3 -13.83 49.78 8.49
CA THR A 3 -12.94 50.39 7.50
C THR A 3 -13.45 50.03 6.11
N LYS A 4 -13.79 51.09 5.36
CA LYS A 4 -14.40 51.05 4.03
C LYS A 4 -13.37 50.78 2.94
N ILE A 5 -13.77 49.92 2.02
CA ILE A 5 -13.03 49.62 0.79
C ILE A 5 -13.33 50.67 -0.27
N LEU A 6 -12.31 51.25 -0.85
CA LEU A 6 -12.43 52.20 -1.96
C LEU A 6 -12.13 51.47 -3.29
N ILE A 7 -13.16 51.50 -4.15
CA ILE A 7 -13.09 50.96 -5.52
C ILE A 7 -12.58 52.09 -6.40
N LEU A 8 -11.49 51.83 -7.16
CA LEU A 8 -11.08 52.73 -8.21
C LEU A 8 -11.10 52.01 -9.57
N SER A 9 -12.11 52.41 -10.34
CA SER A 9 -12.25 52.02 -11.76
C SER A 9 -11.34 52.88 -12.62
N ILE A 10 -10.57 52.27 -13.50
CA ILE A 10 -9.95 52.99 -14.63
C ILE A 10 -10.29 52.26 -15.92
N VAL A 11 -10.95 53.02 -16.79
CA VAL A 11 -11.41 52.65 -18.12
C VAL A 11 -10.43 53.22 -19.19
N LEU A 12 -10.34 52.50 -20.30
CA LEU A 12 -9.99 52.88 -21.66
C LEU A 12 -8.51 52.84 -22.08
N GLY A 13 -8.35 52.13 -23.18
CA GLY A 13 -7.21 52.27 -24.10
C GLY A 13 -7.20 51.22 -25.22
N PHE A 14 -8.13 51.29 -26.17
CA PHE A 14 -8.07 50.54 -27.44
C PHE A 14 -6.94 51.10 -28.29
N ALA A 15 -5.90 50.34 -28.57
CA ALA A 15 -4.98 50.60 -29.66
C ALA A 15 -4.86 49.35 -30.52
N ALA A 16 -5.50 49.38 -31.66
CA ALA A 16 -5.32 48.43 -32.74
C ALA A 16 -3.91 48.54 -33.32
N PHE A 17 -3.06 47.55 -33.09
CA PHE A 17 -1.77 47.43 -33.75
C PHE A 17 -1.79 46.23 -34.68
N SER A 18 -2.01 46.54 -35.98
CA SER A 18 -1.86 45.59 -37.07
C SER A 18 -0.37 45.31 -37.27
N CYS A 19 0.11 44.13 -36.90
CA CYS A 19 1.44 43.68 -37.26
C CYS A 19 1.39 42.34 -37.97
N LYS A 20 1.84 42.41 -39.22
CA LYS A 20 2.18 41.41 -40.20
C LYS A 20 2.72 40.11 -39.57
N GLN A 21 2.03 39.02 -39.85
CA GLN A 21 2.39 37.65 -39.52
C GLN A 21 3.66 37.23 -40.27
N LYS A 22 4.77 37.14 -39.58
CA LYS A 22 5.95 36.39 -40.04
C LYS A 22 5.84 34.97 -39.49
N ASN A 23 5.94 34.00 -40.39
CA ASN A 23 5.99 32.57 -40.10
C ASN A 23 7.00 32.27 -38.98
N ALA A 24 6.52 31.93 -37.81
CA ALA A 24 7.31 31.27 -36.78
C ALA A 24 7.41 29.78 -37.09
N PRO A 25 8.55 29.12 -36.83
CA PRO A 25 8.69 27.71 -37.05
C PRO A 25 7.79 26.96 -36.06
N VAL A 26 7.11 25.94 -36.56
CA VAL A 26 6.32 24.95 -35.79
C VAL A 26 7.23 24.37 -34.73
N LEU A 27 7.02 24.75 -33.47
CA LEU A 27 7.60 24.04 -32.35
C LEU A 27 7.02 22.64 -32.36
N SER A 28 7.88 21.65 -32.56
CA SER A 28 7.64 20.23 -32.43
C SER A 28 6.84 20.00 -31.14
N GLU A 29 5.62 19.47 -31.28
CA GLU A 29 4.89 18.91 -30.18
C GLU A 29 5.77 17.86 -29.48
N SER A 30 6.14 18.15 -28.22
CA SER A 30 6.68 17.16 -27.32
C SER A 30 5.76 15.94 -27.34
N PRO A 31 6.25 14.69 -27.44
CA PRO A 31 5.39 13.52 -27.30
C PRO A 31 4.68 13.63 -25.95
N GLN A 32 3.36 13.79 -25.96
CA GLN A 32 2.54 13.59 -24.78
C GLN A 32 2.93 12.21 -24.25
N ALA A 33 3.45 12.17 -23.03
CA ALA A 33 3.66 10.91 -22.32
C ALA A 33 2.28 10.24 -22.27
N GLU A 34 2.10 9.21 -23.09
CA GLU A 34 0.94 8.34 -23.06
C GLU A 34 0.83 7.84 -21.63
N ALA A 35 -0.27 8.21 -20.97
CA ALA A 35 -0.53 7.76 -19.60
C ALA A 35 -0.52 6.22 -19.64
N ALA A 36 0.51 5.64 -19.05
CA ALA A 36 0.64 4.19 -18.96
C ALA A 36 -0.65 3.62 -18.39
N ALA A 37 -1.23 2.63 -19.07
CA ALA A 37 -2.41 1.95 -18.59
C ALA A 37 -2.15 1.50 -17.13
N PRO A 38 -3.15 1.59 -16.24
CA PRO A 38 -2.95 1.15 -14.85
C PRO A 38 -2.42 -0.28 -14.86
N ALA A 39 -1.37 -0.53 -14.06
CA ALA A 39 -0.78 -1.85 -13.95
C ALA A 39 -1.87 -2.87 -13.56
N PRO A 40 -1.84 -4.09 -14.14
CA PRO A 40 -2.82 -5.10 -13.81
C PRO A 40 -2.81 -5.39 -12.29
N ASP A 41 -4.00 -5.45 -11.71
CA ASP A 41 -4.19 -5.72 -10.28
C ASP A 41 -4.16 -7.24 -10.03
N TYR A 42 -2.96 -7.79 -9.95
CA TYR A 42 -2.74 -9.23 -9.73
C TYR A 42 -3.08 -9.65 -8.30
N PRO A 43 -3.51 -10.91 -8.10
CA PRO A 43 -3.47 -11.53 -6.78
C PRO A 43 -2.08 -11.43 -6.17
N LYS A 44 -2.02 -11.31 -4.85
CA LYS A 44 -0.77 -11.10 -4.13
C LYS A 44 -0.55 -12.17 -3.07
N MET A 45 0.71 -12.51 -2.86
CA MET A 45 1.13 -13.38 -1.78
C MET A 45 2.04 -12.60 -0.83
N ILE A 46 1.81 -12.75 0.46
CA ILE A 46 2.72 -12.28 1.50
C ILE A 46 3.42 -13.50 2.11
N ILE A 47 4.74 -13.40 2.21
CA ILE A 47 5.58 -14.31 2.98
C ILE A 47 6.18 -13.50 4.12
N ALA A 48 5.71 -13.73 5.35
CA ALA A 48 6.21 -13.05 6.54
C ALA A 48 6.91 -14.04 7.47
N LYS A 49 8.24 -13.90 7.59
CA LYS A 49 9.04 -14.72 8.52
C LYS A 49 9.06 -14.06 9.88
N ALA A 50 8.71 -14.83 10.90
CA ALA A 50 8.75 -14.44 12.29
C ALA A 50 9.83 -15.22 13.05
N PHE A 51 10.60 -14.52 13.86
CA PHE A 51 11.71 -15.08 14.64
C PHE A 51 11.43 -14.88 16.12
N VAL A 52 10.91 -15.92 16.76
CA VAL A 52 10.44 -15.88 18.13
C VAL A 52 11.60 -16.13 19.09
N LYS A 53 11.59 -15.53 20.28
CA LYS A 53 12.55 -15.81 21.33
C LYS A 53 12.40 -17.25 21.82
N PRO A 54 13.50 -17.96 22.13
CA PRO A 54 13.43 -19.29 22.70
C PRO A 54 12.52 -19.36 23.94
N GLY A 55 11.65 -20.36 23.99
CA GLY A 55 10.66 -20.57 25.06
C GLY A 55 9.38 -19.71 24.95
N LYS A 56 9.24 -18.93 23.85
CA LYS A 56 8.06 -18.10 23.57
C LYS A 56 7.21 -18.61 22.42
N GLU A 57 7.53 -19.79 21.90
CA GLU A 57 6.86 -20.39 20.73
C GLU A 57 5.37 -20.63 21.00
N ALA A 58 5.02 -21.16 22.15
CA ALA A 58 3.63 -21.42 22.53
C ALA A 58 2.82 -20.13 22.73
N ASP A 59 3.44 -19.09 23.33
CA ASP A 59 2.83 -17.77 23.49
C ASP A 59 2.53 -17.16 22.11
N PHE A 60 3.51 -17.25 21.19
CA PHE A 60 3.36 -16.75 19.82
C PHE A 60 2.26 -17.48 19.04
N ILE A 61 2.24 -18.82 19.08
CA ILE A 61 1.20 -19.64 18.43
C ILE A 61 -0.18 -19.27 18.96
N ASN A 62 -0.31 -19.07 20.27
CA ASN A 62 -1.58 -18.66 20.88
C ASN A 62 -2.02 -17.26 20.42
N ALA A 63 -1.10 -16.29 20.36
CA ALA A 63 -1.38 -14.95 19.87
C ALA A 63 -1.80 -14.98 18.38
N ALA A 64 -1.17 -15.83 17.57
CA ALA A 64 -1.43 -15.94 16.14
C ALA A 64 -2.84 -16.49 15.80
N LYS A 65 -3.50 -17.19 16.72
CA LYS A 65 -4.85 -17.74 16.46
C LYS A 65 -5.85 -16.66 16.04
N SER A 66 -5.88 -15.55 16.77
CA SER A 66 -6.83 -14.47 16.51
C SER A 66 -6.63 -13.85 15.13
N ILE A 67 -5.37 -13.53 14.75
CA ILE A 67 -5.11 -12.94 13.45
C ILE A 67 -5.43 -13.93 12.31
N ILE A 68 -5.10 -15.21 12.45
CA ILE A 68 -5.39 -16.24 11.45
C ILE A 68 -6.91 -16.37 11.24
N GLU A 69 -7.69 -16.46 12.34
CA GLU A 69 -9.14 -16.60 12.27
C GLU A 69 -9.84 -15.38 11.66
N ASN A 70 -9.41 -14.18 12.00
CA ASN A 70 -10.01 -12.95 11.50
C ASN A 70 -9.61 -12.69 10.05
N SER A 71 -8.34 -12.87 9.70
CA SER A 71 -7.87 -12.69 8.32
C SER A 71 -8.55 -13.63 7.33
N ASN A 72 -8.78 -14.90 7.71
CA ASN A 72 -9.51 -15.85 6.86
C ASN A 72 -11.00 -15.54 6.70
N LYS A 73 -11.55 -14.56 7.44
CA LYS A 73 -12.93 -14.06 7.27
C LYS A 73 -13.01 -12.82 6.39
N GLU A 74 -11.88 -12.20 6.06
CA GLU A 74 -11.85 -11.05 5.16
C GLU A 74 -12.25 -11.46 3.74
N GLU A 75 -13.10 -10.68 3.11
CA GLU A 75 -13.57 -10.98 1.75
C GLU A 75 -12.43 -11.04 0.72
N GLY A 76 -11.39 -10.22 0.94
CA GLY A 76 -10.22 -10.13 0.06
C GLY A 76 -9.12 -11.15 0.35
N CYS A 77 -9.16 -11.86 1.48
CA CYS A 77 -8.20 -12.88 1.85
C CYS A 77 -8.56 -14.21 1.18
N LEU A 78 -7.62 -14.79 0.44
CA LEU A 78 -7.76 -16.09 -0.22
C LEU A 78 -7.13 -17.23 0.59
N GLY A 79 -6.40 -16.89 1.64
CA GLY A 79 -5.82 -17.84 2.58
C GLY A 79 -4.80 -17.16 3.49
N TYR A 80 -4.80 -17.54 4.76
CA TYR A 80 -3.90 -17.04 5.79
C TYR A 80 -3.47 -18.20 6.68
N MET A 81 -2.19 -18.58 6.61
CA MET A 81 -1.68 -19.78 7.28
C MET A 81 -0.36 -19.48 8.01
N LEU A 82 -0.14 -20.18 9.12
CA LEU A 82 1.10 -20.13 9.88
C LEU A 82 1.78 -21.51 9.85
N TYR A 83 3.06 -21.54 9.53
CA TYR A 83 3.89 -22.73 9.61
C TYR A 83 5.06 -22.50 10.55
N GLN A 84 5.48 -23.57 11.24
CA GLN A 84 6.69 -23.58 12.06
C GLN A 84 7.78 -24.38 11.35
N ASP A 85 9.01 -23.89 11.41
CA ASP A 85 10.16 -24.61 10.89
C ASP A 85 10.39 -25.92 11.68
N PRO A 86 10.48 -27.08 11.02
CA PRO A 86 10.65 -28.36 11.72
C PRO A 86 12.02 -28.51 12.39
N TYR A 87 13.02 -27.77 11.94
CA TYR A 87 14.40 -27.84 12.43
C TYR A 87 14.71 -26.71 13.42
N GLU A 88 14.16 -25.52 13.18
CA GLU A 88 14.37 -24.34 14.05
C GLU A 88 13.00 -23.89 14.61
N LYS A 89 12.65 -24.40 15.79
CA LYS A 89 11.32 -24.21 16.40
C LYS A 89 10.96 -22.76 16.71
N THR A 90 11.93 -21.87 16.77
CA THR A 90 11.75 -20.43 16.96
C THR A 90 11.38 -19.69 15.68
N ASN A 91 11.51 -20.35 14.52
CA ASN A 91 11.18 -19.77 13.22
C ASN A 91 9.77 -20.14 12.76
N PHE A 92 9.02 -19.13 12.32
CA PHE A 92 7.69 -19.29 11.78
C PHE A 92 7.56 -18.53 10.46
N ILE A 93 6.64 -18.96 9.60
CA ILE A 93 6.32 -18.31 8.35
C ILE A 93 4.80 -18.19 8.24
N PHE A 94 4.32 -16.94 8.09
CA PHE A 94 2.98 -16.72 7.56
C PHE A 94 3.04 -16.78 6.02
N VAL A 95 2.09 -17.52 5.46
CA VAL A 95 1.82 -17.56 4.02
C VAL A 95 0.41 -17.06 3.84
N GLU A 96 0.29 -15.92 3.18
CA GLU A 96 -0.95 -15.19 3.02
C GLU A 96 -1.20 -14.94 1.54
N LYS A 97 -2.44 -15.04 1.11
CA LYS A 97 -2.84 -14.79 -0.27
C LYS A 97 -4.05 -13.85 -0.30
N TYR A 98 -3.97 -12.83 -1.12
CA TYR A 98 -5.00 -11.79 -1.26
C TYR A 98 -5.41 -11.62 -2.72
N LYS A 99 -6.67 -11.20 -2.93
CA LYS A 99 -7.20 -10.92 -4.27
C LYS A 99 -6.41 -9.84 -5.00
N ASN A 100 -5.94 -8.81 -4.28
CA ASN A 100 -5.26 -7.64 -4.84
C ASN A 100 -4.63 -6.76 -3.75
N GLN A 101 -4.07 -5.61 -4.14
CA GLN A 101 -3.46 -4.66 -3.20
C GLN A 101 -4.49 -4.08 -2.22
N ALA A 102 -5.70 -3.75 -2.67
CA ALA A 102 -6.73 -3.19 -1.80
C ALA A 102 -7.11 -4.15 -0.66
N ALA A 103 -7.08 -5.46 -0.90
CA ALA A 103 -7.31 -6.47 0.13
C ALA A 103 -6.18 -6.50 1.19
N ILE A 104 -4.92 -6.31 0.76
CA ILE A 104 -3.79 -6.17 1.69
C ILE A 104 -3.91 -4.90 2.53
N ASP A 105 -4.28 -3.79 1.90
CA ASP A 105 -4.44 -2.51 2.59
C ASP A 105 -5.57 -2.58 3.63
N PHE A 106 -6.65 -3.28 3.31
CA PHE A 106 -7.74 -3.56 4.25
C PHE A 106 -7.26 -4.38 5.45
N HIS A 107 -6.51 -5.47 5.19
CA HIS A 107 -5.93 -6.33 6.22
C HIS A 107 -5.02 -5.55 7.18
N PHE A 108 -4.10 -4.76 6.65
CA PHE A 108 -3.17 -3.96 7.46
C PHE A 108 -3.85 -2.85 8.28
N ALA A 109 -5.01 -2.37 7.83
CA ALA A 109 -5.82 -1.39 8.56
C ALA A 109 -6.73 -2.02 9.63
N ALA A 110 -6.84 -3.33 9.68
CA ALA A 110 -7.73 -4.02 10.60
C ALA A 110 -7.25 -3.89 12.08
N PRO A 111 -8.15 -3.65 13.05
CA PRO A 111 -7.78 -3.52 14.46
C PRO A 111 -7.01 -4.73 15.01
N TYR A 112 -7.42 -5.95 14.66
CA TYR A 112 -6.77 -7.18 15.12
C TYR A 112 -5.35 -7.35 14.55
N PHE A 113 -5.01 -6.73 13.39
CA PHE A 113 -3.65 -6.68 12.89
C PHE A 113 -2.73 -5.86 13.82
N SER A 114 -3.19 -4.68 14.22
CA SER A 114 -2.48 -3.82 15.18
C SER A 114 -2.37 -4.47 16.57
N GLU A 115 -3.44 -5.12 17.04
CA GLU A 115 -3.46 -5.86 18.29
C GLU A 115 -2.44 -7.01 18.28
N PHE A 116 -2.39 -7.79 17.19
CA PHE A 116 -1.41 -8.86 17.03
C PHE A 116 0.02 -8.31 17.09
N GLY A 117 0.31 -7.22 16.38
CA GLY A 117 1.61 -6.56 16.43
C GLY A 117 2.01 -6.18 17.85
N THR A 118 1.10 -5.55 18.60
CA THR A 118 1.32 -5.11 19.99
C THR A 118 1.61 -6.30 20.92
N VAL A 119 0.82 -7.38 20.82
CA VAL A 119 0.96 -8.55 21.69
C VAL A 119 2.26 -9.32 21.38
N THR A 120 2.67 -9.36 20.12
CA THR A 120 3.81 -10.19 19.68
C THR A 120 5.15 -9.47 19.66
N GLU A 121 5.18 -8.14 19.72
CA GLU A 121 6.42 -7.35 19.69
C GLU A 121 7.45 -7.85 20.71
N ALA A 122 7.04 -8.09 21.96
CA ALA A 122 7.91 -8.57 23.01
C ALA A 122 8.39 -10.02 22.84
N LEU A 123 7.71 -10.79 21.97
CA LEU A 123 8.03 -12.21 21.72
C LEU A 123 9.11 -12.39 20.64
N PHE A 124 9.35 -11.40 19.79
CA PHE A 124 10.32 -11.50 18.70
C PHE A 124 11.75 -11.29 19.15
N SER A 125 12.67 -12.08 18.60
CA SER A 125 14.12 -11.94 18.77
C SER A 125 14.73 -10.93 17.80
N LYS A 126 14.08 -10.71 16.65
CA LYS A 126 14.40 -9.71 15.62
C LYS A 126 13.15 -9.33 14.84
N PRO A 127 13.18 -8.23 14.06
CA PRO A 127 12.04 -7.80 13.23
C PRO A 127 11.57 -8.88 12.25
N LEU A 128 10.28 -8.82 11.89
CA LEU A 128 9.69 -9.63 10.82
C LEU A 128 10.38 -9.34 9.48
N GLU A 129 10.57 -10.38 8.68
CA GLU A 129 11.01 -10.25 7.29
C GLU A 129 9.81 -10.49 6.36
N ILE A 130 9.33 -9.43 5.71
CA ILE A 130 8.10 -9.48 4.90
C ILE A 130 8.46 -9.31 3.42
N LYS A 131 7.90 -10.19 2.57
CA LYS A 131 7.94 -10.08 1.12
C LYS A 131 6.52 -10.11 0.57
N ILE A 132 6.21 -9.18 -0.34
CA ILE A 132 4.95 -9.14 -1.09
C ILE A 132 5.29 -9.48 -2.54
N ILE A 133 4.55 -10.41 -3.12
CA ILE A 133 4.80 -10.98 -4.44
C ILE A 133 3.53 -10.89 -5.27
N ASP A 134 3.63 -10.39 -6.50
CA ASP A 134 2.54 -10.43 -7.47
C ASP A 134 2.43 -11.81 -8.09
N ILE A 135 1.23 -12.38 -8.12
CA ILE A 135 0.98 -13.68 -8.73
C ILE A 135 0.45 -13.44 -10.14
N ALA A 136 1.33 -13.46 -11.13
CA ALA A 136 0.96 -13.21 -12.53
C ALA A 136 0.22 -14.40 -13.18
N ALA A 137 0.49 -15.64 -12.75
CA ALA A 137 -0.19 -16.85 -13.19
C ALA A 137 -0.08 -17.97 -12.15
N GLU A 138 -1.15 -18.77 -12.02
CA GLU A 138 -1.14 -20.06 -11.30
C GLU A 138 -1.40 -21.16 -12.33
N GLN A 139 -0.63 -22.25 -12.25
CA GLN A 139 -0.78 -23.43 -13.09
C GLN A 139 -1.42 -24.56 -12.32
#